data_7425f64b6148907753c2a1563134323f
#
_entry.id   7425f64b6148907753c2a1563134323f
#
_cell.length_a   1.000
_cell.length_b   1.000
_cell.length_c   1.000
_cell.angle_alpha   90.00
_cell.angle_beta   90.00
_cell.angle_gamma   90.00
#
_symmetry.space_group_name_H-M   'P 1'
#
loop_
_entity.id
_entity.type
_entity.pdbx_description
1 polymer ?
#
loop_
_entity_poly.entity_id
_entity_poly.type
_entity_poly.pdbx_seq_one_letter_code
_entity_poly.pdbx_strand_id
1 'polypeptide(L)'
;MRVFSKLATYVVPELHWLSLTDCIDEFSLIMEQQVDMRLEANNLLRFTNNFVKTEEIVFPRPYMEFTRNEILVETFHEGSPISNYIDYEDNKVQHKLAKLGITMILKMVFSDNFIHCDLHPGNILVQEVKKQRSTFLDSFLSIISFDYTENDPRLVILDCGLVVSLNNRCRKHLRDIFRSVLMGNGELAAEYILEHTFHMTPDPDGFKTTMNNIVTAYLKNPGNFNNVNVSTVVSELFSAMVRHRVKQDGSFSSVILSMVVIEGLGRSLDPNIDIFSEVLPFVFNNT
;
A
#
# COMPACT_ATOMS: atom_id res chain seq x y z
N MET A 1 20.83 -16.32 -13.77
CA MET A 1 20.49 -15.92 -12.38
C MET A 1 20.57 -17.10 -11.39
N ARG A 2 19.89 -18.24 -11.60
CA ARG A 2 19.93 -19.43 -10.70
C ARG A 2 21.33 -19.99 -10.40
N VAL A 3 22.29 -19.92 -11.34
CA VAL A 3 23.69 -20.36 -11.11
C VAL A 3 24.42 -19.40 -10.16
N PHE A 4 24.18 -18.08 -10.30
CA PHE A 4 24.75 -17.07 -9.43
C PHE A 4 24.21 -17.14 -8.00
N SER A 5 22.91 -17.45 -7.83
CA SER A 5 22.32 -17.59 -6.49
C SER A 5 22.88 -18.79 -5.73
N LYS A 6 23.07 -19.93 -6.42
CA LYS A 6 23.73 -21.11 -5.84
C LYS A 6 25.19 -20.85 -5.46
N LEU A 7 25.90 -20.06 -6.26
CA LEU A 7 27.28 -19.68 -5.96
C LEU A 7 27.33 -18.70 -4.76
N ALA A 8 26.41 -17.72 -4.71
CA ALA A 8 26.32 -16.77 -3.61
C ALA A 8 25.98 -17.43 -2.28
N THR A 9 25.04 -18.39 -2.26
CA THR A 9 24.70 -19.18 -1.06
C THR A 9 25.84 -20.11 -0.63
N TYR A 10 26.70 -20.56 -1.56
CA TYR A 10 27.86 -21.33 -1.22
C TYR A 10 28.98 -20.48 -0.60
N VAL A 11 29.15 -19.23 -1.06
CA VAL A 11 30.19 -18.30 -0.59
C VAL A 11 29.80 -17.61 0.72
N VAL A 12 28.51 -17.37 0.94
CA VAL A 12 27.97 -16.69 2.14
C VAL A 12 26.93 -17.59 2.78
N PRO A 13 27.36 -18.51 3.70
CA PRO A 13 26.43 -19.45 4.34
C PRO A 13 25.27 -18.79 5.11
N GLU A 14 25.46 -17.55 5.56
CA GLU A 14 24.43 -16.76 6.25
C GLU A 14 23.23 -16.41 5.33
N LEU A 15 23.38 -16.49 4.02
CA LEU A 15 22.28 -16.28 3.05
C LEU A 15 21.47 -17.56 2.80
N HIS A 16 21.87 -18.69 3.38
CA HIS A 16 21.19 -19.98 3.15
C HIS A 16 19.73 -19.97 3.65
N TRP A 17 19.43 -19.23 4.73
CA TRP A 17 18.09 -19.10 5.25
C TRP A 17 17.16 -18.22 4.37
N LEU A 18 17.73 -17.33 3.56
CA LEU A 18 16.99 -16.43 2.68
C LEU A 18 16.48 -17.13 1.42
N SER A 19 16.92 -18.37 1.14
CA SER A 19 16.56 -19.11 -0.09
C SER A 19 16.61 -18.23 -1.34
N LEU A 20 17.77 -17.64 -1.65
CA LEU A 20 17.94 -16.76 -2.82
C LEU A 20 17.41 -17.38 -4.12
N THR A 21 17.45 -18.71 -4.22
CA THR A 21 16.89 -19.43 -5.38
C THR A 21 15.38 -19.26 -5.45
N ASP A 22 14.68 -19.40 -4.32
CA ASP A 22 13.22 -19.24 -4.26
C ASP A 22 12.83 -17.78 -4.57
N CYS A 23 13.60 -16.80 -4.05
CA CYS A 23 13.38 -15.37 -4.36
C CYS A 23 13.55 -15.07 -5.86
N ILE A 24 14.56 -15.69 -6.52
CA ILE A 24 14.77 -15.52 -7.97
C ILE A 24 13.67 -16.20 -8.77
N ASP A 25 13.19 -17.37 -8.34
CA ASP A 25 12.12 -18.06 -9.01
C ASP A 25 10.79 -17.30 -8.87
N GLU A 26 10.50 -16.79 -7.69
CA GLU A 26 9.34 -15.92 -7.41
C GLU A 26 9.40 -14.61 -8.21
N PHE A 27 10.57 -13.94 -8.24
CA PHE A 27 10.79 -12.76 -9.07
C PHE A 27 10.64 -13.05 -10.58
N SER A 28 11.11 -14.20 -11.04
CA SER A 28 10.97 -14.60 -12.45
C SER A 28 9.49 -14.78 -12.83
N LEU A 29 8.70 -15.42 -11.95
CA LEU A 29 7.25 -15.57 -12.16
C LEU A 29 6.53 -14.21 -12.20
N ILE A 30 6.90 -13.29 -11.33
CA ILE A 30 6.35 -11.92 -11.33
C ILE A 30 6.70 -11.21 -12.64
N MET A 31 7.95 -11.29 -13.08
CA MET A 31 8.39 -10.67 -14.33
C MET A 31 7.71 -11.27 -15.57
N GLU A 32 7.49 -12.58 -15.60
CA GLU A 32 6.75 -13.23 -16.69
C GLU A 32 5.29 -12.75 -16.75
N GLN A 33 4.66 -12.48 -15.62
CA GLN A 33 3.30 -11.95 -15.57
C GLN A 33 3.23 -10.48 -16.05
N GLN A 34 4.25 -9.67 -15.81
CA GLN A 34 4.30 -8.27 -16.25
C GLN A 34 4.48 -8.11 -17.77
N VAL A 35 4.88 -9.14 -18.48
CA VAL A 35 5.04 -9.08 -19.94
C VAL A 35 3.71 -9.22 -20.69
N ASP A 36 2.68 -9.79 -20.08
CA ASP A 36 1.36 -9.95 -20.71
C ASP A 36 0.43 -8.77 -20.37
N MET A 37 0.34 -7.80 -21.28
CA MET A 37 -0.52 -6.61 -21.15
C MET A 37 -2.02 -6.92 -20.96
N ARG A 38 -2.48 -8.13 -21.28
CA ARG A 38 -3.86 -8.55 -20.99
C ARG A 38 -4.11 -8.72 -19.49
N LEU A 39 -3.08 -9.11 -18.73
CA LEU A 39 -3.18 -9.21 -17.27
C LEU A 39 -3.35 -7.82 -16.66
N GLU A 40 -2.56 -6.86 -17.13
CA GLU A 40 -2.69 -5.47 -16.70
C GLU A 40 -4.07 -4.88 -17.07
N ALA A 41 -4.56 -5.12 -18.29
CA ALA A 41 -5.90 -4.71 -18.69
C ALA A 41 -6.99 -5.28 -17.77
N ASN A 42 -6.89 -6.56 -17.39
CA ASN A 42 -7.83 -7.19 -16.46
C ASN A 42 -7.71 -6.59 -15.04
N ASN A 43 -6.50 -6.27 -14.59
CA ASN A 43 -6.28 -5.60 -13.31
C ASN A 43 -6.92 -4.21 -13.30
N LEU A 44 -6.75 -3.42 -14.35
CA LEU A 44 -7.38 -2.10 -14.52
C LEU A 44 -8.90 -2.19 -14.44
N LEU A 45 -9.53 -3.16 -15.13
CA LEU A 45 -10.97 -3.39 -15.06
C LEU A 45 -11.41 -3.71 -13.62
N ARG A 46 -10.65 -4.54 -12.92
CA ARG A 46 -10.97 -4.92 -11.53
C ARG A 46 -10.82 -3.74 -10.58
N PHE A 47 -9.76 -2.95 -10.69
CA PHE A 47 -9.61 -1.71 -9.90
C PHE A 47 -10.73 -0.72 -10.19
N THR A 48 -11.06 -0.48 -11.46
CA THR A 48 -12.18 0.40 -11.84
C THR A 48 -13.49 -0.04 -11.19
N ASN A 49 -13.77 -1.34 -11.17
CA ASN A 49 -14.97 -1.89 -10.51
C ASN A 49 -14.92 -1.73 -8.98
N ASN A 50 -13.75 -1.99 -8.36
CA ASN A 50 -13.58 -1.86 -6.91
C ASN A 50 -13.76 -0.41 -6.44
N PHE A 51 -13.38 0.56 -7.27
CA PHE A 51 -13.43 1.98 -6.93
C PHE A 51 -14.60 2.74 -7.57
N VAL A 52 -15.58 2.05 -8.17
CA VAL A 52 -16.73 2.69 -8.85
C VAL A 52 -17.52 3.67 -7.97
N LYS A 53 -17.48 3.50 -6.65
CA LYS A 53 -18.15 4.39 -5.67
C LYS A 53 -17.26 5.51 -5.13
N THR A 54 -16.02 5.58 -5.56
CA THR A 54 -15.00 6.54 -5.09
C THR A 54 -14.58 7.40 -6.28
N GLU A 55 -15.28 8.51 -6.49
CA GLU A 55 -15.09 9.37 -7.67
C GLU A 55 -13.72 10.05 -7.68
N GLU A 56 -13.06 10.16 -6.54
CA GLU A 56 -11.76 10.81 -6.38
C GLU A 56 -10.58 9.90 -6.76
N ILE A 57 -10.81 8.61 -7.01
CA ILE A 57 -9.75 7.64 -7.39
C ILE A 57 -10.15 7.01 -8.71
N VAL A 58 -9.34 7.23 -9.74
CA VAL A 58 -9.61 6.85 -11.11
C VAL A 58 -8.51 5.94 -11.65
N PHE A 59 -8.89 4.98 -12.46
CA PHE A 59 -7.99 4.09 -13.20
C PHE A 59 -8.26 4.24 -14.69
N PRO A 60 -7.23 4.17 -15.56
CA PRO A 60 -7.43 4.11 -17.00
C PRO A 60 -8.34 2.94 -17.37
N ARG A 61 -9.22 3.18 -18.32
CA ARG A 61 -10.11 2.14 -18.83
C ARG A 61 -9.49 1.45 -20.04
N PRO A 62 -9.22 0.15 -19.97
CA PRO A 62 -8.66 -0.58 -21.11
C PRO A 62 -9.71 -0.83 -22.20
N TYR A 63 -9.27 -0.78 -23.46
CA TYR A 63 -10.02 -1.20 -24.64
C TYR A 63 -9.64 -2.65 -24.98
N MET A 64 -10.39 -3.61 -24.46
CA MET A 64 -10.06 -5.04 -24.53
C MET A 64 -9.99 -5.55 -25.97
N GLU A 65 -10.78 -4.99 -26.89
CA GLU A 65 -10.77 -5.32 -28.30
C GLU A 65 -9.44 -4.99 -29.00
N PHE A 66 -8.68 -4.00 -28.48
CA PHE A 66 -7.40 -3.58 -29.03
C PHE A 66 -6.20 -4.07 -28.20
N THR A 67 -6.45 -4.65 -27.04
CA THR A 67 -5.40 -5.16 -26.14
C THR A 67 -4.92 -6.55 -26.59
N ARG A 68 -3.63 -6.77 -26.61
CA ARG A 68 -2.92 -8.02 -26.93
C ARG A 68 -1.84 -8.29 -25.88
N ASN A 69 -1.12 -9.40 -26.00
CA ASN A 69 -0.05 -9.74 -25.06
C ASN A 69 1.01 -8.64 -24.91
N GLU A 70 1.32 -7.96 -26.02
CA GLU A 70 2.41 -6.98 -26.10
C GLU A 70 1.91 -5.53 -26.19
N ILE A 71 0.58 -5.33 -26.23
CA ILE A 71 -0.04 -4.01 -26.46
C ILE A 71 -1.20 -3.85 -25.50
N LEU A 72 -1.17 -2.80 -24.70
CA LEU A 72 -2.30 -2.27 -23.94
C LEU A 72 -2.79 -0.97 -24.58
N VAL A 73 -4.09 -0.91 -24.84
CA VAL A 73 -4.76 0.32 -25.28
C VAL A 73 -5.75 0.72 -24.20
N GLU A 74 -5.61 1.92 -23.69
CA GLU A 74 -6.41 2.43 -22.59
C GLU A 74 -6.76 3.91 -22.77
N THR A 75 -7.66 4.43 -21.93
CA THR A 75 -7.98 5.86 -21.91
C THR A 75 -6.80 6.67 -21.45
N PHE A 76 -6.52 7.76 -22.14
CA PHE A 76 -5.53 8.73 -21.72
C PHE A 76 -6.11 9.65 -20.63
N HIS A 77 -5.30 9.91 -19.61
CA HIS A 77 -5.64 10.84 -18.54
C HIS A 77 -4.60 11.97 -18.46
N GLU A 78 -5.06 13.19 -18.58
CA GLU A 78 -4.25 14.37 -18.29
C GLU A 78 -4.11 14.52 -16.77
N GLY A 79 -2.96 14.98 -16.31
CA GLY A 79 -2.71 15.23 -14.89
C GLY A 79 -1.26 15.59 -14.62
N SER A 80 -0.99 16.13 -13.44
CA SER A 80 0.36 16.41 -12.97
C SER A 80 0.84 15.27 -12.07
N PRO A 81 2.11 14.84 -12.15
CA PRO A 81 2.66 13.86 -11.23
C PRO A 81 2.45 14.28 -9.78
N ILE A 82 2.10 13.35 -8.90
CA ILE A 82 1.84 13.65 -7.48
C ILE A 82 3.07 14.24 -6.77
N SER A 83 4.29 13.94 -7.26
CA SER A 83 5.52 14.51 -6.76
C SER A 83 5.56 16.06 -6.84
N ASN A 84 4.84 16.67 -7.79
CA ASN A 84 4.76 18.12 -7.92
C ASN A 84 3.96 18.79 -6.80
N TYR A 85 3.25 18.00 -6.01
CA TYR A 85 2.43 18.46 -4.88
C TYR A 85 3.13 18.30 -3.52
N ILE A 86 4.33 17.74 -3.46
CA ILE A 86 5.09 17.57 -2.20
C ILE A 86 5.45 18.94 -1.61
N ASP A 87 5.87 19.89 -2.44
CA ASP A 87 6.22 21.26 -2.04
C ASP A 87 5.14 22.28 -2.47
N TYR A 88 3.88 21.85 -2.56
CA TYR A 88 2.80 22.69 -3.02
C TYR A 88 2.37 23.71 -1.96
N GLU A 89 2.01 24.94 -2.38
CA GLU A 89 1.69 26.02 -1.43
C GLU A 89 0.38 25.80 -0.65
N ASP A 90 -0.56 24.99 -1.18
CA ASP A 90 -1.85 24.72 -0.54
C ASP A 90 -1.82 23.45 0.30
N ASN A 91 -1.61 23.62 1.60
CA ASN A 91 -1.62 22.51 2.59
C ASN A 91 -2.95 21.72 2.63
N LYS A 92 -4.09 22.31 2.21
CA LYS A 92 -5.37 21.60 2.17
C LYS A 92 -5.40 20.58 1.05
N VAL A 93 -4.87 20.95 -0.12
CA VAL A 93 -4.75 20.03 -1.26
C VAL A 93 -3.80 18.90 -0.91
N GLN A 94 -2.63 19.19 -0.32
CA GLN A 94 -1.67 18.19 0.14
C GLN A 94 -2.29 17.22 1.14
N HIS A 95 -2.96 17.72 2.17
CA HIS A 95 -3.66 16.89 3.17
C HIS A 95 -4.70 15.98 2.52
N LYS A 96 -5.50 16.51 1.59
CA LYS A 96 -6.51 15.73 0.87
C LYS A 96 -5.89 14.63 0.02
N LEU A 97 -4.83 14.92 -0.73
CA LEU A 97 -4.10 13.94 -1.54
C LEU A 97 -3.48 12.84 -0.67
N ALA A 98 -2.84 13.20 0.44
CA ALA A 98 -2.27 12.26 1.40
C ALA A 98 -3.36 11.31 1.95
N LYS A 99 -4.48 11.86 2.36
CA LYS A 99 -5.63 11.10 2.86
C LYS A 99 -6.21 10.16 1.80
N LEU A 100 -6.38 10.62 0.56
CA LEU A 100 -6.87 9.80 -0.55
C LEU A 100 -5.92 8.62 -0.83
N GLY A 101 -4.61 8.85 -0.88
CA GLY A 101 -3.62 7.79 -1.10
C GLY A 101 -3.64 6.73 0.01
N ILE A 102 -3.68 7.15 1.27
CA ILE A 102 -3.74 6.24 2.42
C ILE A 102 -5.05 5.44 2.41
N THR A 103 -6.20 6.10 2.26
CA THR A 103 -7.51 5.43 2.23
C THR A 103 -7.60 4.45 1.05
N MET A 104 -7.02 4.80 -0.09
CA MET A 104 -6.96 3.92 -1.27
C MET A 104 -6.22 2.62 -0.97
N ILE A 105 -4.99 2.67 -0.43
CA ILE A 105 -4.23 1.45 -0.12
C ILE A 105 -4.91 0.62 0.98
N LEU A 106 -5.45 1.26 2.01
CA LEU A 106 -6.18 0.57 3.07
C LEU A 106 -7.41 -0.17 2.54
N LYS A 107 -8.14 0.43 1.61
CA LYS A 107 -9.26 -0.22 0.92
C LYS A 107 -8.77 -1.41 0.09
N MET A 108 -7.72 -1.24 -0.71
CA MET A 108 -7.12 -2.33 -1.51
C MET A 108 -6.71 -3.52 -0.63
N VAL A 109 -6.10 -3.26 0.53
CA VAL A 109 -5.60 -4.30 1.45
C VAL A 109 -6.73 -4.96 2.23
N PHE A 110 -7.52 -4.19 2.96
CA PHE A 110 -8.45 -4.73 3.95
C PHE A 110 -9.84 -5.04 3.40
N SER A 111 -10.32 -4.28 2.40
CA SER A 111 -11.66 -4.46 1.83
C SER A 111 -11.63 -5.33 0.58
N ASP A 112 -10.84 -4.96 -0.42
CA ASP A 112 -10.89 -5.57 -1.75
C ASP A 112 -10.00 -6.82 -1.87
N ASN A 113 -8.97 -6.93 -1.02
CA ASN A 113 -7.92 -7.95 -1.13
C ASN A 113 -7.34 -8.02 -2.56
N PHE A 114 -7.07 -6.85 -3.12
CA PHE A 114 -6.53 -6.67 -4.45
C PHE A 114 -5.62 -5.45 -4.43
N ILE A 115 -4.32 -5.70 -4.24
CA ILE A 115 -3.35 -4.72 -3.83
C ILE A 115 -2.41 -4.40 -4.98
N HIS A 116 -2.31 -3.13 -5.33
CA HIS A 116 -1.32 -2.62 -6.24
C HIS A 116 0.03 -2.55 -5.53
N CYS A 117 1.01 -3.31 -6.02
CA CYS A 117 2.30 -3.47 -5.34
C CYS A 117 3.42 -2.60 -5.93
N ASP A 118 3.09 -1.70 -6.87
CA ASP A 118 4.05 -0.76 -7.47
C ASP A 118 3.52 0.69 -7.48
N LEU A 119 2.96 1.13 -6.36
CA LEU A 119 2.41 2.49 -6.17
C LEU A 119 3.52 3.50 -5.86
N HIS A 120 4.45 3.70 -6.78
CA HIS A 120 5.42 4.78 -6.65
C HIS A 120 4.86 6.12 -7.19
N PRO A 121 5.43 7.28 -6.81
CA PRO A 121 4.91 8.59 -7.22
C PRO A 121 4.81 8.80 -8.75
N GLY A 122 5.59 8.07 -9.55
CA GLY A 122 5.53 8.11 -11.02
C GLY A 122 4.27 7.49 -11.61
N ASN A 123 3.59 6.60 -10.87
CA ASN A 123 2.36 5.93 -11.28
C ASN A 123 1.10 6.65 -10.77
N ILE A 124 1.24 7.82 -10.14
CA ILE A 124 0.13 8.58 -9.57
C ILE A 124 0.09 9.97 -10.17
N LEU A 125 -0.99 10.26 -10.91
CA LEU A 125 -1.27 11.61 -11.39
C LEU A 125 -2.36 12.27 -10.54
N VAL A 126 -2.27 13.57 -10.42
CA VAL A 126 -3.30 14.42 -9.81
C VAL A 126 -4.02 15.20 -10.90
N GLN A 127 -5.35 15.08 -10.90
CA GLN A 127 -6.24 15.90 -11.72
C GLN A 127 -7.01 16.86 -10.82
N GLU A 128 -7.05 18.12 -11.21
CA GLU A 128 -7.92 19.11 -10.58
C GLU A 128 -9.26 19.16 -11.31
N VAL A 129 -10.31 18.74 -10.61
CA VAL A 129 -11.66 18.73 -11.17
C VAL A 129 -12.44 19.91 -10.61
N LYS A 130 -12.89 20.81 -11.50
CA LYS A 130 -13.80 21.88 -11.12
C LYS A 130 -15.14 21.27 -10.72
N LYS A 131 -15.49 21.39 -9.43
CA LYS A 131 -16.80 20.94 -8.95
C LYS A 131 -17.88 21.86 -9.52
N GLN A 132 -18.66 21.38 -10.47
CA GLN A 132 -19.89 22.09 -10.85
C GLN A 132 -20.86 22.00 -9.69
N ARG A 133 -21.04 23.09 -8.95
CA ARG A 133 -22.11 23.21 -7.97
C ARG A 133 -23.45 23.15 -8.70
N SER A 134 -24.25 22.13 -8.40
CA SER A 134 -25.53 21.86 -9.09
C SER A 134 -26.76 22.22 -8.25
N THR A 135 -26.69 23.24 -7.39
CA THR A 135 -27.89 23.74 -6.68
C THR A 135 -28.28 25.14 -7.14
N PHE A 136 -29.58 25.33 -7.32
CA PHE A 136 -30.19 26.61 -7.75
C PHE A 136 -29.85 27.79 -6.80
N LEU A 137 -29.58 27.47 -5.52
CA LEU A 137 -29.10 28.41 -4.49
C LEU A 137 -27.64 28.85 -4.70
N ASP A 138 -26.79 27.96 -5.21
CA ASP A 138 -25.37 28.24 -5.46
C ASP A 138 -25.20 29.20 -6.63
N SER A 139 -26.11 29.18 -7.61
CA SER A 139 -26.13 30.10 -8.75
C SER A 139 -26.47 31.53 -8.31
N PHE A 140 -27.23 31.72 -7.25
CA PHE A 140 -27.59 33.03 -6.69
C PHE A 140 -26.47 33.58 -5.80
N LEU A 141 -25.77 32.70 -5.07
CA LEU A 141 -24.62 33.09 -4.24
C LEU A 141 -23.36 33.39 -5.05
N SER A 142 -23.20 32.82 -6.25
CA SER A 142 -22.08 33.08 -7.15
C SER A 142 -22.10 34.54 -7.71
N ILE A 143 -23.23 35.23 -7.65
CA ILE A 143 -23.36 36.64 -8.05
C ILE A 143 -22.81 37.60 -6.96
N ILE A 144 -22.73 37.14 -5.71
CA ILE A 144 -22.38 37.96 -4.55
C ILE A 144 -21.00 37.57 -3.96
N SER A 145 -20.49 36.37 -4.26
CA SER A 145 -19.22 35.86 -3.75
C SER A 145 -18.21 35.69 -4.86
N PHE A 146 -17.00 36.19 -4.64
CA PHE A 146 -15.84 35.87 -5.47
C PHE A 146 -15.79 34.37 -5.74
N ASP A 147 -15.50 34.03 -6.99
CA ASP A 147 -15.44 32.69 -7.57
C ASP A 147 -14.46 31.77 -6.77
N TYR A 148 -14.97 31.16 -5.70
CA TYR A 148 -14.26 30.10 -5.01
C TYR A 148 -14.63 28.78 -5.71
N THR A 149 -14.02 28.53 -6.86
CA THR A 149 -14.00 27.19 -7.46
C THR A 149 -13.08 26.33 -6.59
N GLU A 150 -13.66 25.60 -5.66
CA GLU A 150 -12.92 24.59 -4.89
C GLU A 150 -12.58 23.45 -5.86
N ASN A 151 -11.35 23.45 -6.35
CA ASN A 151 -10.83 22.36 -7.17
C ASN A 151 -10.69 21.12 -6.27
N ASP A 152 -11.48 20.09 -6.55
CA ASP A 152 -11.34 18.82 -5.86
C ASP A 152 -10.26 17.98 -6.54
N PRO A 153 -9.13 17.70 -5.89
CA PRO A 153 -8.10 16.87 -6.47
C PRO A 153 -8.57 15.41 -6.56
N ARG A 154 -8.22 14.77 -7.67
CA ARG A 154 -8.49 13.37 -8.00
C ARG A 154 -7.18 12.65 -8.25
N LEU A 155 -7.04 11.42 -7.77
CA LEU A 155 -5.89 10.57 -8.09
C LEU A 155 -6.21 9.72 -9.31
N VAL A 156 -5.31 9.71 -10.28
CA VAL A 156 -5.32 8.75 -11.39
C VAL A 156 -4.16 7.80 -11.20
N ILE A 157 -4.46 6.52 -11.10
CA ILE A 157 -3.47 5.45 -10.85
C ILE A 157 -3.17 4.76 -12.17
N LEU A 158 -1.91 4.82 -12.56
CA LEU A 158 -1.38 4.23 -13.78
C LEU A 158 -0.69 2.90 -13.48
N ASP A 159 -0.38 2.15 -14.53
CA ASP A 159 0.46 0.94 -14.49
C ASP A 159 0.01 -0.07 -13.41
N CYS A 160 -1.06 -0.80 -13.69
CA CYS A 160 -1.60 -1.83 -12.81
C CYS A 160 -1.05 -3.24 -13.11
N GLY A 161 0.18 -3.33 -13.63
CA GLY A 161 0.81 -4.60 -14.00
C GLY A 161 1.14 -5.48 -12.78
N LEU A 162 1.53 -4.89 -11.66
CA LEU A 162 1.92 -5.63 -10.46
C LEU A 162 0.85 -5.59 -9.38
N VAL A 163 0.13 -6.70 -9.23
CA VAL A 163 -0.97 -6.84 -8.27
C VAL A 163 -0.83 -8.12 -7.47
N VAL A 164 -1.09 -8.03 -6.16
CA VAL A 164 -1.12 -9.17 -5.24
C VAL A 164 -2.48 -9.30 -4.59
N SER A 165 -2.93 -10.54 -4.41
CA SER A 165 -4.07 -10.91 -3.58
C SER A 165 -3.62 -11.92 -2.54
N LEU A 166 -3.95 -11.68 -1.28
CA LEU A 166 -3.65 -12.60 -0.20
C LEU A 166 -4.67 -13.75 -0.17
N ASN A 167 -4.22 -14.95 0.18
CA ASN A 167 -5.15 -16.02 0.49
C ASN A 167 -5.96 -15.68 1.76
N ASN A 168 -7.09 -16.34 1.97
CA ASN A 168 -8.02 -16.01 3.05
C ASN A 168 -7.37 -16.07 4.44
N ARG A 169 -6.43 -16.99 4.65
CA ARG A 169 -5.69 -17.14 5.92
C ARG A 169 -4.76 -15.97 6.12
N CYS A 170 -3.93 -15.62 5.12
CA CYS A 170 -3.03 -14.47 5.18
C CYS A 170 -3.79 -13.15 5.37
N ARG A 171 -4.92 -12.97 4.67
CA ARG A 171 -5.77 -11.79 4.81
C ARG A 171 -6.30 -11.62 6.24
N LYS A 172 -6.79 -12.72 6.85
CA LYS A 172 -7.27 -12.71 8.23
C LYS A 172 -6.15 -12.34 9.19
N HIS A 173 -5.00 -13.03 9.10
CA HIS A 173 -3.88 -12.79 10.00
C HIS A 173 -3.27 -11.41 9.83
N LEU A 174 -3.23 -10.86 8.61
CA LEU A 174 -2.81 -9.47 8.42
C LEU A 174 -3.68 -8.51 9.24
N ARG A 175 -5.01 -8.67 9.19
CA ARG A 175 -5.94 -7.88 9.99
C ARG A 175 -5.73 -8.09 11.49
N ASP A 176 -5.52 -9.33 11.92
CA ASP A 176 -5.31 -9.69 13.33
C ASP A 176 -3.95 -9.16 13.85
N ILE A 177 -2.91 -9.13 13.01
CA ILE A 177 -1.62 -8.50 13.32
C ILE A 177 -1.81 -7.00 13.56
N PHE A 178 -2.46 -6.30 12.61
CA PHE A 178 -2.72 -4.87 12.77
C PHE A 178 -3.56 -4.56 14.01
N ARG A 179 -4.61 -5.37 14.27
CA ARG A 179 -5.43 -5.25 15.47
C ARG A 179 -4.61 -5.43 16.74
N SER A 180 -3.74 -6.45 16.79
CA SER A 180 -2.88 -6.73 17.95
C SER A 180 -1.89 -5.60 18.21
N VAL A 181 -1.27 -5.06 17.15
CA VAL A 181 -0.39 -3.89 17.23
C VAL A 181 -1.14 -2.68 17.77
N LEU A 182 -2.32 -2.36 17.21
CA LEU A 182 -3.15 -1.23 17.65
C LEU A 182 -3.63 -1.37 19.11
N MET A 183 -3.80 -2.61 19.60
CA MET A 183 -4.14 -2.90 21.00
C MET A 183 -2.92 -2.94 21.93
N GLY A 184 -1.71 -2.73 21.42
CA GLY A 184 -0.48 -2.77 22.23
C GLY A 184 0.03 -4.18 22.53
N ASN A 185 -0.48 -5.21 21.86
CA ASN A 185 -0.10 -6.60 22.10
C ASN A 185 0.86 -7.10 21.02
N GLY A 186 2.15 -6.76 21.17
CA GLY A 186 3.20 -7.17 20.24
C GLY A 186 3.49 -8.67 20.26
N GLU A 187 3.26 -9.35 21.40
CA GLU A 187 3.44 -10.79 21.50
C GLU A 187 2.43 -11.54 20.64
N LEU A 188 1.14 -11.17 20.71
CA LEU A 188 0.09 -11.75 19.89
C LEU A 188 0.32 -11.44 18.39
N ALA A 189 0.78 -10.25 18.06
CA ALA A 189 1.16 -9.92 16.69
C ALA A 189 2.27 -10.85 16.18
N ALA A 190 3.28 -11.12 17.01
CA ALA A 190 4.36 -12.05 16.69
C ALA A 190 3.86 -13.49 16.48
N GLU A 191 2.89 -13.94 17.26
CA GLU A 191 2.28 -15.26 17.07
C GLU A 191 1.64 -15.41 15.71
N TYR A 192 0.82 -14.44 15.30
CA TYR A 192 0.23 -14.44 13.96
C TYR A 192 1.28 -14.39 12.84
N ILE A 193 2.38 -13.66 13.02
CA ILE A 193 3.50 -13.64 12.07
C ILE A 193 4.16 -15.03 11.99
N LEU A 194 4.43 -15.67 13.13
CA LEU A 194 5.06 -17.00 13.19
C LEU A 194 4.20 -18.10 12.58
N GLU A 195 2.87 -17.98 12.61
CA GLU A 195 1.97 -18.93 11.96
C GLU A 195 2.09 -18.98 10.43
N HIS A 196 2.70 -17.95 9.82
CA HIS A 196 2.94 -17.83 8.37
C HIS A 196 4.38 -18.11 7.97
N THR A 197 5.24 -18.51 8.91
CA THR A 197 6.62 -18.86 8.56
C THR A 197 6.69 -20.24 7.88
N PHE A 198 7.43 -20.30 6.76
CA PHE A 198 7.66 -21.56 6.05
C PHE A 198 8.59 -22.53 6.81
N HIS A 199 9.38 -22.02 7.74
CA HIS A 199 10.33 -22.79 8.53
C HIS A 199 10.24 -22.38 9.99
N MET A 200 10.48 -23.35 10.89
CA MET A 200 10.57 -23.04 12.31
C MET A 200 11.74 -22.08 12.56
N THR A 201 11.44 -20.92 13.13
CA THR A 201 12.48 -20.02 13.59
C THR A 201 13.24 -20.66 14.75
N PRO A 202 14.58 -20.44 14.83
CA PRO A 202 15.38 -21.01 15.93
C PRO A 202 15.06 -20.40 17.30
N ASP A 203 14.49 -19.20 17.35
CA ASP A 203 14.22 -18.44 18.57
C ASP A 203 12.84 -17.75 18.51
N PRO A 204 11.73 -18.50 18.62
CA PRO A 204 10.39 -17.92 18.56
C PRO A 204 10.08 -17.03 19.77
N ASP A 205 10.56 -17.37 20.96
CA ASP A 205 10.29 -16.60 22.18
C ASP A 205 11.07 -15.27 22.19
N GLY A 206 12.31 -15.27 21.71
CA GLY A 206 13.07 -14.05 21.50
C GLY A 206 12.44 -13.14 20.45
N PHE A 207 11.85 -13.69 19.38
CA PHE A 207 11.09 -12.92 18.40
C PHE A 207 9.86 -12.26 19.04
N LYS A 208 9.04 -13.01 19.78
CA LYS A 208 7.88 -12.49 20.52
C LYS A 208 8.25 -11.35 21.46
N THR A 209 9.33 -11.54 22.24
CA THR A 209 9.83 -10.53 23.17
C THR A 209 10.27 -9.27 22.42
N THR A 210 10.99 -9.42 21.30
CA THR A 210 11.44 -8.29 20.47
C THR A 210 10.25 -7.53 19.91
N MET A 211 9.25 -8.23 19.37
CA MET A 211 8.02 -7.65 18.85
C MET A 211 7.25 -6.86 19.91
N ASN A 212 7.11 -7.45 21.10
CA ASN A 212 6.43 -6.78 22.22
C ASN A 212 7.15 -5.51 22.65
N ASN A 213 8.48 -5.51 22.66
CA ASN A 213 9.28 -4.33 22.97
C ASN A 213 9.09 -3.22 21.93
N ILE A 214 9.10 -3.58 20.61
CA ILE A 214 8.84 -2.64 19.52
C ILE A 214 7.46 -2.00 19.71
N VAL A 215 6.42 -2.81 19.76
CA VAL A 215 5.04 -2.31 19.89
C VAL A 215 4.85 -1.45 21.12
N THR A 216 5.39 -1.88 22.27
CA THR A 216 5.31 -1.13 23.53
C THR A 216 6.05 0.20 23.47
N ALA A 217 7.22 0.25 22.81
CA ALA A 217 8.00 1.48 22.67
C ALA A 217 7.23 2.56 21.89
N TYR A 218 6.52 2.17 20.82
CA TYR A 218 5.76 3.10 19.99
C TYR A 218 4.40 3.49 20.60
N LEU A 219 3.78 2.62 21.39
CA LEU A 219 2.47 2.87 22.00
C LEU A 219 2.52 3.42 23.44
N LYS A 220 3.73 3.57 24.04
CA LYS A 220 3.90 4.15 25.40
C LYS A 220 3.35 5.55 25.58
N ASN A 221 3.04 6.26 24.51
CA ASN A 221 2.41 7.57 24.53
C ASN A 221 1.02 7.52 23.88
N PRO A 222 -0.03 7.01 24.56
CA PRO A 222 -1.37 6.83 24.00
C PRO A 222 -2.15 8.15 23.77
N GLY A 223 -1.51 9.20 23.38
CA GLY A 223 -2.06 10.50 22.98
C GLY A 223 -1.32 11.12 21.81
N ASN A 224 -0.31 10.46 21.29
CA ASN A 224 0.57 11.05 20.27
C ASN A 224 0.83 10.07 19.11
N PHE A 225 -0.23 9.39 18.66
CA PHE A 225 -0.17 8.51 17.48
C PHE A 225 0.27 9.26 16.20
N ASN A 226 0.07 10.58 16.17
CA ASN A 226 0.47 11.43 15.03
C ASN A 226 1.99 11.42 14.78
N ASN A 227 2.80 11.07 15.78
CA ASN A 227 4.26 11.04 15.65
C ASN A 227 4.83 9.62 15.40
N VAL A 228 3.99 8.59 15.36
CA VAL A 228 4.45 7.23 15.05
C VAL A 228 4.62 7.08 13.54
N ASN A 229 5.86 6.96 13.11
CA ASN A 229 6.21 6.69 11.72
C ASN A 229 6.05 5.19 11.45
N VAL A 230 5.04 4.82 10.63
CA VAL A 230 4.75 3.43 10.30
C VAL A 230 5.92 2.78 9.59
N SER A 231 6.62 3.50 8.70
CA SER A 231 7.81 2.98 8.02
C SER A 231 8.91 2.60 9.01
N THR A 232 9.09 3.37 10.10
CA THR A 232 10.07 3.04 11.13
C THR A 232 9.67 1.77 11.87
N VAL A 233 8.39 1.65 12.27
CA VAL A 233 7.86 0.44 12.93
C VAL A 233 8.03 -0.78 12.02
N VAL A 234 7.67 -0.65 10.76
CA VAL A 234 7.81 -1.74 9.77
C VAL A 234 9.28 -2.10 9.54
N SER A 235 10.18 -1.12 9.47
CA SER A 235 11.63 -1.35 9.36
C SER A 235 12.19 -2.11 10.57
N GLU A 236 11.76 -1.76 11.77
CA GLU A 236 12.14 -2.50 13.00
C GLU A 236 11.56 -3.91 13.02
N LEU A 237 10.31 -4.08 12.54
CA LEU A 237 9.69 -5.39 12.34
C LEU A 237 10.52 -6.26 11.38
N PHE A 238 10.86 -5.77 10.19
CA PHE A 238 11.71 -6.49 9.26
C PHE A 238 13.09 -6.81 9.86
N SER A 239 13.69 -5.87 10.59
CA SER A 239 14.96 -6.09 11.28
C SER A 239 14.85 -7.19 12.35
N ALA A 240 13.74 -7.24 13.09
CA ALA A 240 13.45 -8.31 14.04
C ALA A 240 13.28 -9.68 13.34
N MET A 241 12.52 -9.71 12.22
CA MET A 241 12.36 -10.92 11.41
C MET A 241 13.69 -11.46 10.89
N VAL A 242 14.56 -10.58 10.37
CA VAL A 242 15.91 -10.95 9.92
C VAL A 242 16.74 -11.49 11.09
N ARG A 243 16.75 -10.78 12.21
CA ARG A 243 17.53 -11.17 13.41
C ARG A 243 17.13 -12.55 13.95
N HIS A 244 15.84 -12.83 13.98
CA HIS A 244 15.30 -14.08 14.50
C HIS A 244 15.07 -15.14 13.40
N ARG A 245 15.51 -14.87 12.15
CA ARG A 245 15.38 -15.76 10.99
C ARG A 245 13.92 -16.18 10.70
N VAL A 246 12.99 -15.24 10.84
CA VAL A 246 11.57 -15.44 10.53
C VAL A 246 11.35 -15.15 9.04
N LYS A 247 11.14 -16.19 8.25
CA LYS A 247 10.92 -16.08 6.80
C LYS A 247 9.42 -15.98 6.51
N GLN A 248 9.00 -14.91 5.84
CA GLN A 248 7.62 -14.66 5.45
C GLN A 248 7.33 -15.04 3.99
N ASP A 249 6.06 -15.19 3.69
CA ASP A 249 5.55 -15.27 2.32
C ASP A 249 5.82 -13.96 1.55
N GLY A 250 6.25 -14.08 0.28
CA GLY A 250 6.57 -12.93 -0.56
C GLY A 250 5.37 -11.99 -0.77
N SER A 251 4.17 -12.56 -0.93
CA SER A 251 2.93 -11.79 -1.09
C SER A 251 2.63 -10.93 0.14
N PHE A 252 2.85 -11.47 1.34
CA PHE A 252 2.69 -10.72 2.59
C PHE A 252 3.69 -9.56 2.67
N SER A 253 4.96 -9.83 2.35
CA SER A 253 6.01 -8.81 2.34
C SER A 253 5.73 -7.70 1.32
N SER A 254 5.25 -8.04 0.11
CA SER A 254 4.88 -7.08 -0.92
C SER A 254 3.75 -6.15 -0.48
N VAL A 255 2.74 -6.68 0.21
CA VAL A 255 1.63 -5.87 0.75
C VAL A 255 2.15 -4.87 1.79
N ILE A 256 2.99 -5.33 2.73
CA ILE A 256 3.56 -4.44 3.75
C ILE A 256 4.42 -3.35 3.11
N LEU A 257 5.26 -3.69 2.12
CA LEU A 257 6.07 -2.71 1.40
C LEU A 257 5.21 -1.69 0.66
N SER A 258 4.11 -2.10 0.03
CA SER A 258 3.18 -1.17 -0.64
C SER A 258 2.57 -0.17 0.35
N MET A 259 2.24 -0.63 1.55
CA MET A 259 1.74 0.25 2.62
C MET A 259 2.81 1.26 3.07
N VAL A 260 4.08 0.83 3.17
CA VAL A 260 5.21 1.72 3.53
C VAL A 260 5.46 2.78 2.46
N VAL A 261 5.40 2.41 1.18
CA VAL A 261 5.61 3.36 0.07
C VAL A 261 4.54 4.45 0.09
N ILE A 262 3.27 4.08 0.25
CA ILE A 262 2.17 5.04 0.31
C ILE A 262 2.19 5.86 1.61
N GLU A 263 2.60 5.27 2.73
CA GLU A 263 2.79 6.02 3.98
C GLU A 263 3.88 7.07 3.81
N GLY A 264 5.01 6.71 3.22
CA GLY A 264 6.10 7.65 2.93
C GLY A 264 5.67 8.79 2.02
N LEU A 265 4.90 8.50 0.95
CA LEU A 265 4.32 9.50 0.08
C LEU A 265 3.30 10.38 0.83
N GLY A 266 2.42 9.79 1.63
CA GLY A 266 1.43 10.51 2.43
C GLY A 266 2.09 11.52 3.37
N ARG A 267 3.16 11.13 4.06
CA ARG A 267 3.93 12.02 4.95
C ARG A 267 4.75 13.05 4.21
N SER A 268 5.18 12.77 2.99
CA SER A 268 5.85 13.77 2.15
C SER A 268 4.89 14.89 1.72
N LEU A 269 3.60 14.56 1.54
CA LEU A 269 2.54 15.52 1.24
C LEU A 269 2.04 16.23 2.51
N ASP A 270 1.80 15.46 3.58
CA ASP A 270 1.37 15.99 4.88
C ASP A 270 2.09 15.29 6.02
N PRO A 271 3.15 15.92 6.60
CA PRO A 271 3.90 15.35 7.72
C PRO A 271 3.06 15.07 8.98
N ASN A 272 1.90 15.75 9.13
CA ASN A 272 1.04 15.63 10.30
C ASN A 272 -0.13 14.66 10.11
N ILE A 273 -0.17 13.90 9.01
CA ILE A 273 -1.27 12.99 8.74
C ILE A 273 -1.36 11.88 9.79
N ASP A 274 -2.54 11.68 10.35
CA ASP A 274 -2.81 10.61 11.33
C ASP A 274 -3.24 9.31 10.63
N ILE A 275 -2.25 8.51 10.27
CA ILE A 275 -2.47 7.24 9.59
C ILE A 275 -3.20 6.24 10.48
N PHE A 276 -2.98 6.26 11.80
CA PHE A 276 -3.64 5.35 12.72
C PHE A 276 -5.15 5.56 12.74
N SER A 277 -5.61 6.81 12.76
CA SER A 277 -7.04 7.12 12.67
C SER A 277 -7.66 6.62 11.36
N GLU A 278 -6.92 6.69 10.25
CA GLU A 278 -7.40 6.18 8.95
C GLU A 278 -7.44 4.65 8.89
N VAL A 279 -6.57 3.94 9.62
CA VAL A 279 -6.52 2.46 9.66
C VAL A 279 -7.65 1.86 10.51
N LEU A 280 -8.04 2.52 11.60
CA LEU A 280 -9.01 1.98 12.57
C LEU A 280 -10.31 1.45 11.93
N PRO A 281 -10.99 2.17 11.03
CA PRO A 281 -12.23 1.69 10.42
C PRO A 281 -12.06 0.38 9.63
N PHE A 282 -10.89 0.20 8.99
CA PHE A 282 -10.61 -0.97 8.16
C PHE A 282 -10.25 -2.22 8.98
N VAL A 283 -9.67 -2.03 10.17
CA VAL A 283 -9.21 -3.13 11.02
C VAL A 283 -10.32 -3.61 11.97
N PHE A 284 -11.14 -2.69 12.49
CA PHE A 284 -12.14 -3.00 13.50
C PHE A 284 -13.56 -3.19 12.96
N ASN A 285 -13.91 -2.63 11.78
CA ASN A 285 -15.19 -2.93 11.17
C ASN A 285 -15.15 -4.31 10.51
N ASN A 286 -16.02 -5.22 10.98
CA ASN A 286 -16.26 -6.49 10.33
C ASN A 286 -17.08 -6.23 9.05
N THR A 287 -16.43 -6.10 7.91
CA THR A 287 -17.05 -6.21 6.59
C THR A 287 -16.86 -7.60 6.05
#